data_99d87048bd02b0095abf518f9aa03bfd
#
_entry.id   99d87048bd02b0095abf518f9aa03bfd
#
_cell.length_a   1.000
_cell.length_b   1.000
_cell.length_c   1.000
_cell.angle_alpha   90.00
_cell.angle_beta   90.00
_cell.angle_gamma   90.00
#
_symmetry.space_group_name_H-M   'P 1'
#
loop_
_entity.id
_entity.type
_entity.pdbx_description
1 polymer ?
#
loop_
_entity_poly.entity_id
_entity_poly.type
_entity_poly.pdbx_seq_one_letter_code
_entity_poly.pdbx_strand_id
1 'polypeptide(L)'
;MFNRLAAGQMEIELFTADQLVPTGELFQAMQAGTIDCVQSDDDSMASPTEVTVFGGYFPLALRYSLDVPVLFNKYGLKQIWEEEYAKVGVKHISAGSWDPCHFSTKDPINSLADLQGKRIFTFPTAGRFLAQFGVVPVTLPWEDIEVAVQTGELDGIAWSGITEVYTVGWSNVTNYFLTNNISGAWIGHFFANMDRWNALPPNLQELLTVCFEQSHYYRQHWYWGGEADLRINGGKLQLTTIPDEEWAQVEAAAVTFWDEIATESEVKAKVVAIFKQYNDLMNKTGRPYRYG
;
A
#
# COMPACT_ATOMS: atom_id res chain seq x y z
N MET A 1 -10.43 11.73 17.57
CA MET A 1 -10.57 13.15 17.16
C MET A 1 -11.99 13.44 16.70
N PHE A 2 -12.51 12.75 15.70
CA PHE A 2 -13.85 12.99 15.13
C PHE A 2 -14.94 13.05 16.21
N ASN A 3 -15.11 12.03 17.05
CA ASN A 3 -16.19 11.98 18.06
C ASN A 3 -16.23 13.21 18.97
N ARG A 4 -15.06 13.78 19.31
CA ARG A 4 -14.99 15.02 20.08
C ARG A 4 -15.44 16.25 19.28
N LEU A 5 -15.08 16.33 17.99
CA LEU A 5 -15.39 17.47 17.13
C LEU A 5 -16.83 17.44 16.61
N ALA A 6 -17.39 16.27 16.42
CA ALA A 6 -18.79 16.07 16.02
C ALA A 6 -19.78 16.42 17.13
N ALA A 7 -19.32 16.64 18.37
CA ALA A 7 -20.11 17.16 19.50
C ALA A 7 -21.46 16.43 19.73
N GLY A 8 -21.46 15.10 19.60
CA GLY A 8 -22.64 14.27 19.80
C GLY A 8 -23.60 14.18 18.59
N GLN A 9 -23.29 14.83 17.46
CA GLN A 9 -24.10 14.71 16.25
C GLN A 9 -23.90 13.34 15.56
N MET A 10 -22.70 12.76 15.70
CA MET A 10 -22.33 11.47 15.14
C MET A 10 -21.18 10.89 15.95
N GLU A 11 -21.08 9.59 16.01
CA GLU A 11 -19.99 8.87 16.65
C GLU A 11 -19.41 7.82 15.69
N ILE A 12 -18.08 7.70 15.67
CA ILE A 12 -17.38 6.59 15.02
C ILE A 12 -17.05 5.56 16.09
N GLU A 13 -17.52 4.35 15.90
CA GLU A 13 -17.05 3.15 16.60
C GLU A 13 -16.01 2.45 15.71
N LEU A 14 -14.82 2.19 16.28
CA LEU A 14 -13.70 1.62 15.55
C LEU A 14 -13.55 0.14 15.88
N PHE A 15 -13.49 -0.66 14.83
CA PHE A 15 -13.18 -2.08 14.87
C PHE A 15 -11.86 -2.32 14.14
N THR A 16 -11.01 -3.16 14.71
CA THR A 16 -9.78 -3.59 14.04
C THR A 16 -10.04 -4.74 13.08
N ALA A 17 -9.02 -5.12 12.30
CA ALA A 17 -9.10 -6.24 11.36
C ALA A 17 -9.71 -7.48 12.04
N ASP A 18 -10.54 -8.21 11.33
CA ASP A 18 -11.20 -9.47 11.72
C ASP A 18 -12.18 -9.42 12.90
N GLN A 19 -12.45 -8.25 13.46
CA GLN A 19 -13.45 -8.14 14.53
C GLN A 19 -14.90 -8.21 14.04
N LEU A 20 -15.18 -7.74 12.82
CA LEU A 20 -16.52 -7.77 12.22
C LEU A 20 -16.62 -8.78 11.09
N VAL A 21 -15.68 -8.74 10.15
CA VAL A 21 -15.56 -9.64 9.01
C VAL A 21 -14.07 -9.85 8.69
N PRO A 22 -13.70 -10.95 8.02
CA PRO A 22 -12.35 -11.14 7.49
C PRO A 22 -11.94 -9.99 6.57
N THR A 23 -10.64 -9.67 6.52
CA THR A 23 -10.12 -8.55 5.75
C THR A 23 -10.54 -8.59 4.27
N GLY A 24 -10.49 -9.76 3.63
CA GLY A 24 -10.91 -9.94 2.23
C GLY A 24 -12.42 -9.78 1.97
N GLU A 25 -13.26 -9.68 3.01
CA GLU A 25 -14.70 -9.46 2.92
C GLU A 25 -15.12 -8.00 3.18
N LEU A 26 -14.17 -7.14 3.56
CA LEU A 26 -14.44 -5.74 3.93
C LEU A 26 -15.16 -4.96 2.82
N PHE A 27 -14.75 -5.16 1.55
CA PHE A 27 -15.39 -4.48 0.42
C PHE A 27 -16.88 -4.86 0.31
N GLN A 28 -17.19 -6.16 0.36
CA GLN A 28 -18.56 -6.64 0.25
C GLN A 28 -19.43 -6.21 1.43
N ALA A 29 -18.87 -6.26 2.65
CA ALA A 29 -19.58 -5.82 3.85
C ALA A 29 -19.89 -4.31 3.82
N MET A 30 -18.95 -3.50 3.35
CA MET A 30 -19.17 -2.05 3.15
C MET A 30 -20.17 -1.78 2.03
N GLN A 31 -20.06 -2.45 0.88
CA GLN A 31 -20.99 -2.30 -0.23
C GLN A 31 -22.42 -2.67 0.17
N ALA A 32 -22.60 -3.73 0.96
CA ALA A 32 -23.89 -4.16 1.50
C ALA A 32 -24.43 -3.24 2.62
N GLY A 33 -23.62 -2.30 3.13
CA GLY A 33 -23.99 -1.42 4.25
C GLY A 33 -23.98 -2.10 5.62
N THR A 34 -23.34 -3.27 5.75
CA THR A 34 -23.08 -3.92 7.05
C THR A 34 -22.00 -3.15 7.83
N ILE A 35 -21.04 -2.59 7.11
CA ILE A 35 -20.01 -1.67 7.63
C ILE A 35 -20.21 -0.34 6.92
N ASP A 36 -20.21 0.77 7.66
CA ASP A 36 -20.46 2.10 7.08
C ASP A 36 -19.22 2.67 6.39
N CYS A 37 -18.03 2.43 6.94
CA CYS A 37 -16.77 2.98 6.47
C CYS A 37 -15.61 2.01 6.71
N VAL A 38 -14.66 1.97 5.79
CA VAL A 38 -13.47 1.11 5.86
C VAL A 38 -12.22 1.94 5.65
N GLN A 39 -11.18 1.68 6.43
CA GLN A 39 -9.80 2.07 6.14
C GLN A 39 -9.04 0.85 5.67
N SER A 40 -8.63 0.83 4.42
CA SER A 40 -7.88 -0.27 3.81
C SER A 40 -7.14 0.20 2.56
N ASP A 41 -6.46 -0.69 1.91
CA ASP A 41 -6.05 -0.58 0.51
C ASP A 41 -6.98 -1.41 -0.38
N ASP A 42 -6.86 -1.19 -1.69
CA ASP A 42 -7.73 -1.82 -2.68
C ASP A 42 -7.58 -3.35 -2.73
N ASP A 43 -6.34 -3.84 -2.64
CA ASP A 43 -6.02 -5.27 -2.73
C ASP A 43 -6.49 -6.04 -1.48
N SER A 44 -6.17 -5.54 -0.28
CA SER A 44 -6.49 -6.23 0.99
C SER A 44 -7.99 -6.43 1.18
N MET A 45 -8.82 -5.47 0.75
CA MET A 45 -10.27 -5.60 0.84
C MET A 45 -10.92 -6.29 -0.36
N ALA A 46 -10.12 -6.81 -1.29
CA ALA A 46 -10.56 -7.48 -2.52
C ALA A 46 -11.53 -6.64 -3.37
N SER A 47 -11.20 -5.38 -3.59
CA SER A 47 -11.99 -4.46 -4.41
C SER A 47 -12.10 -4.93 -5.86
N PRO A 48 -13.29 -4.90 -6.49
CA PRO A 48 -13.49 -5.33 -7.87
C PRO A 48 -13.31 -4.20 -8.90
N THR A 49 -12.58 -3.13 -8.55
CA THR A 49 -12.42 -1.96 -9.44
C THR A 49 -11.21 -2.08 -10.36
N GLU A 50 -11.19 -1.31 -11.44
CA GLU A 50 -10.07 -1.25 -12.38
C GLU A 50 -8.78 -0.70 -11.75
N VAL A 51 -8.91 0.11 -10.69
CA VAL A 51 -7.77 0.73 -10.00
C VAL A 51 -7.12 -0.20 -8.98
N THR A 52 -7.72 -1.33 -8.64
CA THR A 52 -7.20 -2.30 -7.65
C THR A 52 -5.78 -2.78 -7.99
N VAL A 53 -5.45 -2.90 -9.28
CA VAL A 53 -4.08 -3.29 -9.71
C VAL A 53 -2.98 -2.31 -9.27
N PHE A 54 -3.35 -1.11 -8.85
CA PHE A 54 -2.46 -0.08 -8.32
C PHE A 54 -2.53 0.02 -6.80
N GLY A 55 -3.44 -0.72 -6.19
CA GLY A 55 -3.68 -0.74 -4.75
C GLY A 55 -2.50 -1.32 -3.97
N GLY A 56 -2.46 -1.00 -2.69
CA GLY A 56 -1.33 -1.33 -1.86
C GLY A 56 -0.06 -0.67 -2.41
N TYR A 57 0.68 -1.37 -3.25
CA TYR A 57 1.84 -0.79 -3.93
C TYR A 57 1.95 -1.25 -5.39
N PHE A 58 2.11 -0.30 -6.29
CA PHE A 58 2.43 -0.57 -7.68
C PHE A 58 3.96 -0.50 -7.87
N PRO A 59 4.60 -1.54 -8.43
CA PRO A 59 6.04 -1.68 -8.39
C PRO A 59 6.80 -0.44 -8.89
N LEU A 60 7.62 0.15 -8.02
CA LEU A 60 8.52 1.28 -8.27
C LEU A 60 7.85 2.57 -8.80
N ALA A 61 6.51 2.67 -8.73
CA ALA A 61 5.80 3.86 -9.17
C ALA A 61 5.91 5.04 -8.19
N LEU A 62 6.08 4.74 -6.90
CA LEU A 62 6.21 5.72 -5.82
C LEU A 62 7.62 5.63 -5.23
N ARG A 63 8.28 6.78 -5.08
CA ARG A 63 9.62 6.86 -4.50
C ARG A 63 9.58 7.26 -3.03
N TYR A 64 8.58 8.06 -2.66
CA TYR A 64 8.47 8.67 -1.33
C TYR A 64 7.03 8.70 -0.86
N SER A 65 6.88 8.79 0.45
CA SER A 65 5.57 8.95 1.08
C SER A 65 4.81 10.20 0.62
N LEU A 66 5.50 11.26 0.23
CA LEU A 66 4.87 12.47 -0.32
C LEU A 66 4.27 12.29 -1.73
N ASP A 67 4.66 11.27 -2.46
CA ASP A 67 4.16 11.06 -3.81
C ASP A 67 2.65 10.79 -3.82
N VAL A 68 2.14 10.04 -2.84
CA VAL A 68 0.72 9.71 -2.75
C VAL A 68 -0.16 10.95 -2.65
N PRO A 69 -0.04 11.83 -1.64
CA PRO A 69 -0.89 13.01 -1.56
C PRO A 69 -0.70 13.96 -2.74
N VAL A 70 0.49 14.04 -3.34
CA VAL A 70 0.72 14.86 -4.53
C VAL A 70 0.00 14.28 -5.74
N LEU A 71 0.11 12.99 -6.00
CA LEU A 71 -0.53 12.33 -7.13
C LEU A 71 -2.05 12.37 -7.03
N PHE A 72 -2.60 12.13 -5.84
CA PHE A 72 -4.04 12.15 -5.63
C PHE A 72 -4.62 13.56 -5.70
N ASN A 73 -4.01 14.54 -5.03
CA ASN A 73 -4.59 15.87 -4.91
C ASN A 73 -4.22 16.83 -6.04
N LYS A 74 -3.14 16.56 -6.81
CA LYS A 74 -2.65 17.47 -7.84
C LYS A 74 -2.63 16.87 -9.25
N TYR A 75 -2.41 15.55 -9.38
CA TYR A 75 -2.26 14.90 -10.69
C TYR A 75 -3.49 14.10 -11.12
N GLY A 76 -4.58 14.14 -10.34
CA GLY A 76 -5.88 13.65 -10.76
C GLY A 76 -6.19 12.18 -10.39
N LEU A 77 -5.33 11.48 -9.65
CA LEU A 77 -5.66 10.11 -9.23
C LEU A 77 -6.93 10.06 -8.38
N LYS A 78 -7.15 11.04 -7.49
CA LYS A 78 -8.36 11.11 -6.65
C LYS A 78 -9.64 10.99 -7.48
N GLN A 79 -9.73 11.74 -8.58
CA GLN A 79 -10.90 11.70 -9.44
C GLN A 79 -11.11 10.32 -10.06
N ILE A 80 -10.03 9.66 -10.51
CA ILE A 80 -10.14 8.32 -11.11
C ILE A 80 -10.63 7.31 -10.07
N TRP A 81 -10.10 7.34 -8.83
CA TRP A 81 -10.59 6.48 -7.75
C TRP A 81 -12.05 6.77 -7.39
N GLU A 82 -12.45 8.03 -7.28
CA GLU A 82 -13.84 8.40 -7.02
C GLU A 82 -14.79 7.89 -8.11
N GLU A 83 -14.41 8.00 -9.38
CA GLU A 83 -15.21 7.52 -10.52
C GLU A 83 -15.33 6.00 -10.52
N GLU A 84 -14.23 5.26 -10.29
CA GLU A 84 -14.22 3.80 -10.29
C GLU A 84 -15.02 3.22 -9.11
N TYR A 85 -14.86 3.76 -7.91
CA TYR A 85 -15.58 3.30 -6.74
C TYR A 85 -17.06 3.68 -6.77
N ALA A 86 -17.42 4.80 -7.39
CA ALA A 86 -18.83 5.17 -7.58
C ALA A 86 -19.59 4.16 -8.44
N LYS A 87 -18.95 3.51 -9.42
CA LYS A 87 -19.58 2.45 -10.25
C LYS A 87 -20.04 1.25 -9.43
N VAL A 88 -19.42 1.03 -8.28
CA VAL A 88 -19.69 -0.12 -7.39
C VAL A 88 -20.37 0.30 -6.08
N GLY A 89 -20.96 1.51 -6.04
CA GLY A 89 -21.74 1.99 -4.89
C GLY A 89 -20.92 2.34 -3.65
N VAL A 90 -19.64 2.67 -3.84
CA VAL A 90 -18.73 3.05 -2.77
C VAL A 90 -18.21 4.46 -2.96
N LYS A 91 -18.17 5.24 -1.90
CA LYS A 91 -17.54 6.56 -1.85
C LYS A 91 -16.06 6.40 -1.49
N HIS A 92 -15.17 6.78 -2.39
CA HIS A 92 -13.78 7.04 -2.04
C HIS A 92 -13.68 8.41 -1.37
N ILE A 93 -13.13 8.48 -0.17
CA ILE A 93 -13.10 9.72 0.63
C ILE A 93 -11.73 10.39 0.53
N SER A 94 -10.68 9.64 0.86
CA SER A 94 -9.31 10.17 0.82
C SER A 94 -8.29 9.05 0.64
N ALA A 95 -7.14 9.42 0.08
CA ALA A 95 -5.96 8.57 -0.01
C ALA A 95 -4.80 9.19 0.74
N GLY A 96 -3.96 8.35 1.32
CA GLY A 96 -2.76 8.79 2.01
C GLY A 96 -1.66 7.76 1.94
N SER A 97 -0.48 8.19 2.31
CA SER A 97 0.70 7.36 2.30
C SER A 97 0.83 6.58 3.60
N TRP A 98 1.10 5.29 3.44
CA TRP A 98 1.55 4.43 4.52
C TRP A 98 3.05 4.21 4.38
N ASP A 99 3.58 3.12 4.93
CA ASP A 99 5.01 2.82 4.90
C ASP A 99 5.50 2.39 3.50
N PRO A 100 6.82 2.35 3.29
CA PRO A 100 7.38 1.79 2.06
C PRO A 100 7.21 0.26 2.04
N CYS A 101 7.36 -0.36 0.87
CA CYS A 101 7.28 -1.80 0.71
C CYS A 101 8.66 -2.40 0.47
N HIS A 102 9.08 -3.26 1.40
CA HIS A 102 10.33 -4.00 1.41
C HIS A 102 10.08 -5.49 1.56
N PHE A 103 11.15 -6.28 1.49
CA PHE A 103 11.12 -7.68 1.86
C PHE A 103 11.59 -7.85 3.31
N SER A 104 10.84 -8.63 4.10
CA SER A 104 11.34 -9.23 5.32
C SER A 104 11.40 -10.76 5.14
N THR A 105 12.56 -11.38 5.39
CA THR A 105 12.84 -12.76 4.97
C THR A 105 13.50 -13.59 6.07
N LYS A 106 13.40 -14.92 5.93
CA LYS A 106 14.08 -15.87 6.83
C LYS A 106 15.57 -15.96 6.53
N ASP A 107 15.94 -15.93 5.24
CA ASP A 107 17.32 -15.99 4.74
C ASP A 107 17.74 -14.64 4.16
N PRO A 108 19.04 -14.33 4.15
CA PRO A 108 19.52 -13.06 3.62
C PRO A 108 19.30 -12.96 2.11
N ILE A 109 19.02 -11.77 1.62
CA ILE A 109 18.97 -11.43 0.20
C ILE A 109 20.01 -10.33 -0.06
N ASN A 110 21.07 -10.67 -0.78
CA ASN A 110 22.18 -9.78 -1.12
C ASN A 110 22.38 -9.63 -2.64
N SER A 111 21.61 -10.38 -3.43
CA SER A 111 21.63 -10.36 -4.89
C SER A 111 20.26 -10.74 -5.46
N LEU A 112 19.98 -10.44 -6.73
CA LEU A 112 18.75 -10.91 -7.40
C LEU A 112 18.71 -12.44 -7.49
N ALA A 113 19.86 -13.10 -7.51
CA ALA A 113 19.91 -14.56 -7.53
C ALA A 113 19.34 -15.19 -6.24
N ASP A 114 19.44 -14.50 -5.11
CA ASP A 114 18.90 -14.99 -3.84
C ASP A 114 17.36 -14.98 -3.80
N LEU A 115 16.71 -14.27 -4.74
CA LEU A 115 15.24 -14.27 -4.88
C LEU A 115 14.72 -15.53 -5.59
N GLN A 116 15.58 -16.27 -6.30
CA GLN A 116 15.17 -17.41 -7.11
C GLN A 116 14.53 -18.51 -6.26
N GLY A 117 13.28 -18.85 -6.60
CA GLY A 117 12.50 -19.89 -5.94
C GLY A 117 12.00 -19.53 -4.54
N LYS A 118 12.24 -18.33 -4.02
CA LYS A 118 11.71 -17.89 -2.73
C LYS A 118 10.20 -17.70 -2.82
N ARG A 119 9.48 -18.35 -1.93
CA ARG A 119 8.02 -18.19 -1.76
C ARG A 119 7.77 -16.97 -0.90
N ILE A 120 7.33 -15.90 -1.53
CA ILE A 120 7.18 -14.59 -0.89
C ILE A 120 5.71 -14.21 -0.91
N PHE A 121 5.17 -13.88 0.28
CA PHE A 121 3.86 -13.24 0.33
C PHE A 121 3.93 -11.89 -0.39
N THR A 122 2.97 -11.65 -1.29
CA THR A 122 2.84 -10.39 -2.01
C THR A 122 1.44 -10.25 -2.61
N PHE A 123 1.06 -9.04 -2.96
CA PHE A 123 -0.18 -8.79 -3.70
C PHE A 123 -0.10 -9.24 -5.17
N PRO A 124 -1.24 -9.54 -5.80
CA PRO A 124 -1.26 -10.15 -7.14
C PRO A 124 -0.47 -9.38 -8.18
N THR A 125 -0.64 -8.05 -8.27
CA THR A 125 0.05 -7.23 -9.28
C THR A 125 1.57 -7.19 -9.05
N ALA A 126 1.99 -6.96 -7.81
CA ALA A 126 3.40 -6.99 -7.45
C ALA A 126 4.00 -8.39 -7.61
N GLY A 127 3.23 -9.44 -7.33
CA GLY A 127 3.63 -10.83 -7.55
C GLY A 127 3.92 -11.14 -9.02
N ARG A 128 3.06 -10.67 -9.94
CA ARG A 128 3.32 -10.77 -11.40
C ARG A 128 4.65 -10.12 -11.78
N PHE A 129 4.95 -8.98 -11.21
CA PHE A 129 6.21 -8.29 -11.45
C PHE A 129 7.40 -9.04 -10.86
N LEU A 130 7.34 -9.42 -9.60
CA LEU A 130 8.43 -10.09 -8.89
C LEU A 130 8.75 -11.49 -9.42
N ALA A 131 7.76 -12.18 -10.01
CA ALA A 131 7.96 -13.46 -10.67
C ALA A 131 8.98 -13.39 -11.83
N GLN A 132 9.16 -12.23 -12.46
CA GLN A 132 10.18 -12.01 -13.50
C GLN A 132 11.61 -12.16 -12.96
N PHE A 133 11.79 -12.02 -11.64
CA PHE A 133 13.05 -12.17 -10.92
C PHE A 133 13.16 -13.49 -10.16
N GLY A 134 12.28 -14.44 -10.48
CA GLY A 134 12.29 -15.80 -9.92
C GLY A 134 11.63 -15.97 -8.56
N VAL A 135 11.01 -14.94 -8.03
CA VAL A 135 10.14 -15.06 -6.85
C VAL A 135 8.96 -15.96 -7.18
N VAL A 136 8.56 -16.81 -6.25
CA VAL A 136 7.32 -17.57 -6.28
C VAL A 136 6.30 -16.78 -5.44
N PRO A 137 5.42 -15.99 -6.07
CA PRO A 137 4.48 -15.15 -5.33
C PRO A 137 3.38 -16.02 -4.70
N VAL A 138 3.08 -15.72 -3.45
CA VAL A 138 2.00 -16.38 -2.70
C VAL A 138 1.09 -15.31 -2.12
N THR A 139 -0.22 -15.45 -2.27
CA THR A 139 -1.20 -14.57 -1.66
C THR A 139 -2.03 -15.38 -0.66
N LEU A 140 -2.11 -14.90 0.56
CA LEU A 140 -2.82 -15.51 1.68
C LEU A 140 -3.67 -14.45 2.38
N PRO A 141 -4.71 -14.85 3.15
CA PRO A 141 -5.32 -13.94 4.10
C PRO A 141 -4.30 -13.36 5.08
N TRP A 142 -4.51 -12.14 5.49
CA TRP A 142 -3.62 -11.45 6.45
C TRP A 142 -3.32 -12.29 7.69
N GLU A 143 -4.33 -12.94 8.21
CA GLU A 143 -4.30 -13.72 9.45
C GLU A 143 -3.36 -14.93 9.38
N ASP A 144 -3.12 -15.44 8.16
CA ASP A 144 -2.34 -16.66 7.92
C ASP A 144 -0.85 -16.41 7.67
N ILE A 145 -0.46 -15.15 7.39
CA ILE A 145 0.91 -14.82 6.93
C ILE A 145 1.96 -15.21 7.96
N GLU A 146 1.77 -14.84 9.24
CA GLU A 146 2.75 -15.13 10.29
C GLU A 146 2.97 -16.64 10.45
N VAL A 147 1.88 -17.41 10.47
CA VAL A 147 1.92 -18.87 10.60
C VAL A 147 2.59 -19.50 9.38
N ALA A 148 2.31 -19.01 8.17
CA ALA A 148 2.89 -19.51 6.94
C ALA A 148 4.43 -19.29 6.89
N VAL A 149 4.92 -18.14 7.38
CA VAL A 149 6.36 -17.92 7.56
C VAL A 149 6.93 -18.83 8.63
N GLN A 150 6.28 -18.93 9.78
CA GLN A 150 6.74 -19.75 10.90
C GLN A 150 6.88 -21.23 10.53
N THR A 151 5.89 -21.78 9.82
CA THR A 151 5.87 -23.20 9.40
C THR A 151 6.78 -23.49 8.20
N GLY A 152 7.27 -22.45 7.52
CA GLY A 152 8.12 -22.58 6.34
C GLY A 152 7.32 -22.78 5.04
N GLU A 153 6.04 -22.48 5.02
CA GLU A 153 5.25 -22.35 3.80
C GLU A 153 5.69 -21.11 3.00
N LEU A 154 6.04 -20.02 3.69
CA LEU A 154 6.66 -18.83 3.13
C LEU A 154 8.12 -18.70 3.57
N ASP A 155 8.93 -18.17 2.67
CA ASP A 155 10.33 -17.80 2.91
C ASP A 155 10.48 -16.32 3.33
N GLY A 156 9.43 -15.51 3.10
CA GLY A 156 9.39 -14.10 3.47
C GLY A 156 8.12 -13.40 3.03
N ILE A 157 8.10 -12.10 3.28
CA ILE A 157 6.96 -11.21 3.11
C ILE A 157 7.45 -9.98 2.35
N ALA A 158 6.80 -9.61 1.24
CA ALA A 158 6.99 -8.36 0.53
C ALA A 158 5.71 -7.52 0.68
N TRP A 159 5.61 -6.85 1.83
CA TRP A 159 4.42 -6.08 2.18
C TRP A 159 4.76 -4.65 2.59
N SER A 160 5.61 -4.46 3.60
CA SER A 160 5.68 -3.21 4.34
C SER A 160 7.12 -2.80 4.67
N GLY A 161 7.26 -1.64 5.28
CA GLY A 161 8.48 -1.15 5.87
C GLY A 161 8.84 -1.83 7.18
N ILE A 162 10.01 -1.50 7.71
CA ILE A 162 10.51 -2.11 8.95
C ILE A 162 9.61 -1.76 10.16
N THR A 163 8.97 -0.59 10.14
CA THR A 163 8.07 -0.14 11.21
C THR A 163 6.89 -1.08 11.37
N GLU A 164 6.23 -1.43 10.27
CA GLU A 164 5.11 -2.38 10.27
C GLU A 164 5.58 -3.77 10.68
N VAL A 165 6.69 -4.26 10.11
CA VAL A 165 7.25 -5.59 10.44
C VAL A 165 7.47 -5.77 11.94
N TYR A 166 7.90 -4.72 12.65
CA TYR A 166 8.04 -4.75 14.10
C TYR A 166 6.69 -4.65 14.83
N THR A 167 5.79 -3.79 14.33
CA THR A 167 4.51 -3.51 14.99
C THR A 167 3.57 -4.70 14.96
N VAL A 168 3.51 -5.40 13.83
CA VAL A 168 2.63 -6.58 13.65
C VAL A 168 3.27 -7.89 14.08
N GLY A 169 4.54 -7.87 14.49
CA GLY A 169 5.24 -9.02 15.04
C GLY A 169 5.98 -9.89 14.04
N TRP A 170 5.99 -9.57 12.74
CA TRP A 170 6.71 -10.37 11.73
C TRP A 170 8.22 -10.42 11.96
N SER A 171 8.78 -9.46 12.70
CA SER A 171 10.16 -9.52 13.19
C SER A 171 10.46 -10.69 14.15
N ASN A 172 9.44 -11.45 14.57
CA ASN A 172 9.62 -12.67 15.36
C ASN A 172 9.77 -13.93 14.49
N VAL A 173 9.34 -13.88 13.23
CA VAL A 173 9.35 -15.01 12.28
C VAL A 173 10.25 -14.80 11.08
N THR A 174 10.78 -13.58 10.88
CA THR A 174 11.79 -13.23 9.87
C THR A 174 13.09 -12.79 10.54
N ASN A 175 14.22 -12.84 9.85
CA ASN A 175 15.55 -12.52 10.38
C ASN A 175 16.22 -11.37 9.65
N TYR A 176 15.81 -11.10 8.41
CA TYR A 176 16.47 -10.15 7.51
C TYR A 176 15.46 -9.17 6.93
N PHE A 177 15.93 -7.97 6.65
CA PHE A 177 15.17 -6.91 6.01
C PHE A 177 15.98 -6.35 4.84
N LEU A 178 15.43 -6.45 3.62
CA LEU A 178 16.06 -5.93 2.42
C LEU A 178 15.85 -4.42 2.33
N THR A 179 16.93 -3.65 2.22
CA THR A 179 16.88 -2.18 2.18
C THR A 179 16.39 -1.62 0.84
N ASN A 180 16.52 -2.39 -0.25
CA ASN A 180 15.91 -2.05 -1.53
C ASN A 180 14.38 -2.17 -1.40
N ASN A 181 13.65 -1.14 -1.80
CA ASN A 181 12.19 -1.16 -1.74
C ASN A 181 11.56 -1.42 -3.11
N ILE A 182 10.40 -2.07 -3.10
CA ILE A 182 9.57 -2.29 -4.29
C ILE A 182 8.71 -1.04 -4.54
N SER A 183 8.40 -0.31 -3.47
CA SER A 183 7.70 0.97 -3.51
C SER A 183 8.15 1.83 -2.31
N GLY A 184 8.33 3.12 -2.54
CA GLY A 184 8.64 4.08 -1.48
C GLY A 184 7.43 4.47 -0.62
N ALA A 185 6.24 4.00 -0.97
CA ALA A 185 5.03 4.18 -0.20
C ALA A 185 3.98 3.13 -0.55
N TRP A 186 3.11 2.83 0.40
CA TRP A 186 1.87 2.12 0.20
C TRP A 186 0.71 3.12 0.16
N ILE A 187 -0.28 2.88 -0.70
CA ILE A 187 -1.45 3.74 -0.83
C ILE A 187 -2.56 3.18 0.07
N GLY A 188 -2.88 3.89 1.13
CA GLY A 188 -4.02 3.55 1.98
C GLY A 188 -5.18 4.53 1.78
N HIS A 189 -6.39 4.05 1.94
CA HIS A 189 -7.60 4.80 1.63
C HIS A 189 -8.60 4.78 2.78
N PHE A 190 -9.52 5.76 2.76
CA PHE A 190 -10.79 5.69 3.46
C PHE A 190 -11.92 5.61 2.44
N PHE A 191 -12.80 4.65 2.66
CA PHE A 191 -13.97 4.39 1.84
C PHE A 191 -15.23 4.36 2.70
N ALA A 192 -16.39 4.65 2.10
CA ALA A 192 -17.68 4.48 2.76
C ALA A 192 -18.72 3.87 1.81
N ASN A 193 -19.74 3.23 2.38
CA ASN A 193 -20.95 2.91 1.64
C ASN A 193 -21.55 4.22 1.08
N MET A 194 -21.86 4.23 -0.22
CA MET A 194 -22.30 5.45 -0.91
C MET A 194 -23.61 6.01 -0.34
N ASP A 195 -24.58 5.16 -0.03
CA ASP A 195 -25.88 5.60 0.49
C ASP A 195 -25.74 6.16 1.90
N ARG A 196 -24.92 5.50 2.74
CA ARG A 196 -24.62 5.98 4.10
C ARG A 196 -23.91 7.32 4.06
N TRP A 197 -22.94 7.47 3.16
CA TRP A 197 -22.24 8.74 2.96
C TRP A 197 -23.19 9.85 2.53
N ASN A 198 -24.03 9.59 1.53
CA ASN A 198 -24.97 10.58 0.98
C ASN A 198 -26.07 10.98 1.98
N ALA A 199 -26.38 10.13 2.95
CA ALA A 199 -27.32 10.43 4.02
C ALA A 199 -26.74 11.37 5.11
N LEU A 200 -25.43 11.57 5.16
CA LEU A 200 -24.79 12.45 6.13
C LEU A 200 -25.00 13.92 5.77
N PRO A 201 -25.23 14.79 6.76
CA PRO A 201 -25.18 16.23 6.57
C PRO A 201 -23.82 16.69 6.02
N PRO A 202 -23.78 17.70 5.12
CA PRO A 202 -22.53 18.15 4.49
C PRO A 202 -21.42 18.53 5.47
N ASN A 203 -21.75 19.13 6.61
CA ASN A 203 -20.77 19.47 7.64
C ASN A 203 -20.12 18.23 8.29
N LEU A 204 -20.83 17.11 8.39
CA LEU A 204 -20.27 15.87 8.92
C LEU A 204 -19.42 15.15 7.85
N GLN A 205 -19.82 15.19 6.57
CA GLN A 205 -18.98 14.69 5.46
C GLN A 205 -17.64 15.44 5.41
N GLU A 206 -17.67 16.78 5.53
CA GLU A 206 -16.46 17.59 5.55
C GLU A 206 -15.59 17.28 6.77
N LEU A 207 -16.20 17.20 7.96
CA LEU A 207 -15.49 16.87 9.19
C LEU A 207 -14.83 15.48 9.13
N LEU A 208 -15.52 14.47 8.58
CA LEU A 208 -14.96 13.13 8.36
C LEU A 208 -13.75 13.20 7.42
N THR A 209 -13.90 13.87 6.28
CA THR A 209 -12.82 14.03 5.30
C THR A 209 -11.58 14.64 5.94
N VAL A 210 -11.72 15.75 6.65
CA VAL A 210 -10.60 16.42 7.34
C VAL A 210 -9.96 15.50 8.40
N CYS A 211 -10.79 14.77 9.17
CA CYS A 211 -10.27 13.86 10.19
C CYS A 211 -9.51 12.67 9.57
N PHE A 212 -9.95 12.16 8.43
CA PHE A 212 -9.28 11.07 7.72
C PHE A 212 -7.99 11.52 7.05
N GLU A 213 -7.98 12.71 6.43
CA GLU A 213 -6.74 13.32 5.91
C GLU A 213 -5.72 13.56 7.03
N GLN A 214 -6.18 14.03 8.20
CA GLN A 214 -5.31 14.18 9.36
C GLN A 214 -4.77 12.83 9.89
N SER A 215 -5.57 11.77 9.80
CA SER A 215 -5.12 10.40 10.14
C SER A 215 -3.99 9.93 9.21
N HIS A 216 -4.13 10.15 7.90
CA HIS A 216 -3.07 9.85 6.94
C HIS A 216 -1.78 10.63 7.23
N TYR A 217 -1.89 11.92 7.54
CA TYR A 217 -0.76 12.76 7.87
C TYR A 217 0.00 12.27 9.10
N TYR A 218 -0.68 11.90 10.18
CA TYR A 218 -0.03 11.32 11.38
C TYR A 218 0.61 9.97 11.10
N ARG A 219 -0.04 9.11 10.32
CA ARG A 219 0.48 7.81 9.95
C ARG A 219 1.76 7.94 9.12
N GLN A 220 1.82 8.85 8.17
CA GLN A 220 3.00 9.14 7.37
C GLN A 220 4.21 9.51 8.25
N HIS A 221 4.02 10.36 9.25
CA HIS A 221 5.09 10.74 10.17
C HIS A 221 5.56 9.58 11.02
N TRP A 222 4.61 8.78 11.49
CA TRP A 222 4.92 7.62 12.34
C TRP A 222 5.77 6.58 11.59
N TYR A 223 5.38 6.25 10.36
CA TYR A 223 6.15 5.34 9.53
C TYR A 223 7.50 5.91 9.16
N TRP A 224 7.56 7.15 8.68
CA TRP A 224 8.82 7.77 8.28
C TRP A 224 9.85 7.83 9.41
N GLY A 225 9.42 8.22 10.59
CA GLY A 225 10.28 8.23 11.79
C GLY A 225 10.69 6.83 12.23
N GLY A 226 9.74 5.88 12.21
CA GLY A 226 9.98 4.48 12.56
C GLY A 226 10.96 3.79 11.61
N GLU A 227 10.87 4.05 10.30
CA GLU A 227 11.81 3.49 9.31
C GLU A 227 13.26 3.88 9.66
N ALA A 228 13.51 5.13 9.97
CA ALA A 228 14.84 5.60 10.32
C ALA A 228 15.34 5.01 11.65
N ASP A 229 14.51 5.03 12.67
CA ASP A 229 14.87 4.54 14.01
C ASP A 229 15.10 3.03 14.04
N LEU A 230 14.19 2.24 13.50
CA LEU A 230 14.26 0.78 13.60
C LEU A 230 15.34 0.16 12.72
N ARG A 231 15.76 0.82 11.65
CA ARG A 231 16.94 0.37 10.86
C ARG A 231 18.22 0.47 11.66
N ILE A 232 18.32 1.40 12.60
CA ILE A 232 19.52 1.62 13.43
C ILE A 232 19.39 0.91 14.79
N ASN A 233 18.25 1.03 15.45
CA ASN A 233 18.06 0.67 16.86
C ASN A 233 17.16 -0.55 17.07
N GLY A 234 16.53 -1.10 16.01
CA GLY A 234 15.56 -2.18 16.15
C GLY A 234 16.12 -3.50 16.67
N GLY A 235 17.33 -3.87 16.24
CA GLY A 235 18.14 -4.94 16.83
C GLY A 235 17.72 -6.39 16.53
N LYS A 236 16.50 -6.63 15.99
CA LYS A 236 16.03 -8.00 15.67
C LYS A 236 16.38 -8.42 14.22
N LEU A 237 16.21 -7.52 13.26
CA LEU A 237 16.40 -7.80 11.86
C LEU A 237 17.78 -7.36 11.39
N GLN A 238 18.44 -8.22 10.61
CA GLN A 238 19.69 -7.87 9.94
C GLN A 238 19.36 -7.22 8.59
N LEU A 239 19.94 -6.05 8.32
CA LEU A 239 19.75 -5.36 7.06
C LEU A 239 20.57 -6.02 5.97
N THR A 240 19.96 -6.25 4.82
CA THR A 240 20.62 -6.72 3.59
C THR A 240 20.36 -5.74 2.45
N THR A 241 21.21 -5.77 1.44
CA THR A 241 21.07 -4.85 0.29
C THR A 241 21.55 -5.56 -0.97
N ILE A 242 20.72 -5.51 -2.02
CA ILE A 242 21.15 -5.86 -3.39
C ILE A 242 21.89 -4.64 -3.93
N PRO A 243 23.08 -4.80 -4.56
CA PRO A 243 23.85 -3.70 -5.12
C PRO A 243 23.03 -2.89 -6.12
N ASP A 244 23.23 -1.55 -6.13
CA ASP A 244 22.46 -0.62 -6.98
C ASP A 244 22.55 -0.96 -8.47
N GLU A 245 23.72 -1.40 -8.94
CA GLU A 245 23.92 -1.82 -10.34
C GLU A 245 23.05 -3.02 -10.72
N GLU A 246 22.83 -3.92 -9.79
CA GLU A 246 21.97 -5.09 -9.98
C GLU A 246 20.49 -4.71 -9.82
N TRP A 247 20.15 -3.87 -8.81
CA TRP A 247 18.79 -3.39 -8.59
C TRP A 247 18.25 -2.50 -9.72
N ALA A 248 19.13 -1.81 -10.44
CA ALA A 248 18.75 -1.03 -11.62
C ALA A 248 18.04 -1.87 -12.71
N GLN A 249 18.25 -3.20 -12.75
CA GLN A 249 17.53 -4.09 -13.65
C GLN A 249 16.04 -4.20 -13.24
N VAL A 250 15.76 -4.21 -11.93
CA VAL A 250 14.39 -4.23 -11.39
C VAL A 250 13.69 -2.91 -11.73
N GLU A 251 14.38 -1.79 -11.56
CA GLU A 251 13.84 -0.46 -11.90
C GLU A 251 13.54 -0.32 -13.40
N ALA A 252 14.43 -0.81 -14.25
CA ALA A 252 14.20 -0.79 -15.70
C ALA A 252 13.03 -1.69 -16.13
N ALA A 253 12.90 -2.87 -15.54
CA ALA A 253 11.80 -3.80 -15.81
C ALA A 253 10.44 -3.24 -15.37
N ALA A 254 10.39 -2.42 -14.32
CA ALA A 254 9.14 -1.84 -13.84
C ALA A 254 8.48 -0.96 -14.89
N VAL A 255 9.23 -0.17 -15.64
CA VAL A 255 8.69 0.70 -16.69
C VAL A 255 8.01 -0.13 -17.80
N THR A 256 8.62 -1.24 -18.20
CA THR A 256 8.03 -2.18 -19.17
C THR A 256 6.76 -2.81 -18.60
N PHE A 257 6.78 -3.24 -17.35
CA PHE A 257 5.62 -3.79 -16.66
C PHE A 257 4.46 -2.78 -16.56
N TRP A 258 4.75 -1.50 -16.34
CA TRP A 258 3.70 -0.47 -16.36
C TRP A 258 3.03 -0.36 -17.73
N ASP A 259 3.82 -0.48 -18.83
CA ASP A 259 3.27 -0.47 -20.18
C ASP A 259 2.36 -1.67 -20.44
N GLU A 260 2.72 -2.85 -19.93
CA GLU A 260 1.86 -4.04 -20.00
C GLU A 260 0.52 -3.79 -19.30
N ILE A 261 0.53 -3.29 -18.07
CA ILE A 261 -0.68 -2.95 -17.31
C ILE A 261 -1.53 -1.90 -18.05
N ALA A 262 -0.91 -0.90 -18.67
CA ALA A 262 -1.61 0.13 -19.42
C ALA A 262 -2.40 -0.42 -20.63
N THR A 263 -2.02 -1.58 -21.15
CA THR A 263 -2.76 -2.20 -22.28
C THR A 263 -4.07 -2.87 -21.86
N GLU A 264 -4.28 -3.11 -20.57
CA GLU A 264 -5.41 -3.89 -20.07
C GLU A 264 -6.74 -3.13 -20.09
N SER A 265 -6.71 -1.78 -19.92
CA SER A 265 -7.91 -0.92 -20.03
C SER A 265 -7.56 0.56 -20.17
N GLU A 266 -8.55 1.38 -20.57
CA GLU A 266 -8.39 2.84 -20.65
C GLU A 266 -8.13 3.48 -19.28
N VAL A 267 -8.74 2.97 -18.21
CA VAL A 267 -8.54 3.46 -16.85
C VAL A 267 -7.10 3.20 -16.42
N LYS A 268 -6.61 1.98 -16.62
CA LYS A 268 -5.23 1.60 -16.30
C LYS A 268 -4.23 2.41 -17.11
N ALA A 269 -4.49 2.64 -18.40
CA ALA A 269 -3.66 3.49 -19.24
C ALA A 269 -3.56 4.92 -18.70
N LYS A 270 -4.66 5.51 -18.23
CA LYS A 270 -4.68 6.86 -17.62
C LYS A 270 -3.84 6.92 -16.35
N VAL A 271 -4.01 5.94 -15.45
CA VAL A 271 -3.23 5.89 -14.19
C VAL A 271 -1.75 5.73 -14.47
N VAL A 272 -1.36 4.80 -15.35
CA VAL A 272 0.04 4.59 -15.75
C VAL A 272 0.64 5.85 -16.38
N ALA A 273 -0.12 6.56 -17.23
CA ALA A 273 0.34 7.81 -17.83
C ALA A 273 0.66 8.87 -16.77
N ILE A 274 -0.18 8.97 -15.72
CA ILE A 274 0.07 9.88 -14.59
C ILE A 274 1.34 9.49 -13.84
N PHE A 275 1.53 8.20 -13.51
CA PHE A 275 2.76 7.74 -12.86
C PHE A 275 4.01 8.03 -13.70
N LYS A 276 3.97 7.76 -15.01
CA LYS A 276 5.09 8.03 -15.92
C LYS A 276 5.41 9.52 -16.00
N GLN A 277 4.39 10.36 -16.19
CA GLN A 277 4.56 11.82 -16.23
C GLN A 277 5.18 12.36 -14.94
N TYR A 278 4.70 11.88 -13.79
CA TYR A 278 5.19 12.30 -12.49
C TYR A 278 6.64 11.84 -12.26
N ASN A 279 6.93 10.57 -12.51
CA ASN A 279 8.28 10.02 -12.36
C ASN A 279 9.29 10.71 -13.28
N ASP A 280 8.91 10.98 -14.54
CA ASP A 280 9.76 11.71 -15.49
C ASP A 280 10.06 13.14 -15.00
N LEU A 281 9.04 13.85 -14.50
CA LEU A 281 9.19 15.17 -13.93
C LEU A 281 10.16 15.15 -12.73
N MET A 282 9.97 14.24 -11.78
CA MET A 282 10.78 14.14 -10.58
C MET A 282 12.22 13.74 -10.90
N ASN A 283 12.43 12.85 -11.86
CA ASN A 283 13.78 12.47 -12.31
C ASN A 283 14.53 13.61 -12.99
N LYS A 284 13.84 14.46 -13.77
CA LYS A 284 14.43 15.64 -14.44
C LYS A 284 14.74 16.79 -13.50
N THR A 285 14.01 16.88 -12.38
CA THR A 285 14.17 18.00 -11.44
C THR A 285 15.49 17.91 -10.65
N GLY A 286 15.99 16.70 -10.40
CA GLY A 286 17.21 16.51 -9.63
C GLY A 286 17.03 16.71 -8.12
N ARG A 287 18.14 16.90 -7.38
CA ARG A 287 18.09 17.11 -5.92
C ARG A 287 17.34 18.40 -5.55
N PRO A 288 16.58 18.43 -4.45
CA PRO A 288 16.38 17.40 -3.43
C PRO A 288 15.27 16.37 -3.79
N TYR A 289 14.66 16.46 -4.94
CA TYR A 289 13.53 15.62 -5.35
C TYR A 289 13.96 14.24 -5.87
N ARG A 290 15.26 14.10 -6.12
CA ARG A 290 15.89 12.84 -6.47
C ARG A 290 16.87 12.44 -5.38
N TYR A 291 16.61 11.29 -4.75
CA TYR A 291 17.61 10.66 -3.89
C TYR A 291 18.56 9.85 -4.79
N GLY A 292 19.80 10.22 -4.74
CA GLY A 292 20.86 9.55 -5.47
C GLY A 292 21.39 8.36 -4.73
#